data_542a5cf911d59e65499c47b8cde64801
#
_entry.id   542a5cf911d59e65499c47b8cde64801
#
_cell.length_a   1.000
_cell.length_b   1.000
_cell.length_c   1.000
_cell.angle_alpha   90.00
_cell.angle_beta   90.00
_cell.angle_gamma   90.00
#
_symmetry.space_group_name_H-M   'P 1'
#
loop_
_entity.id
_entity.type
_entity.pdbx_description
1 polymer ?
#
loop_
_entity_poly.entity_id
_entity_poly.type
_entity_poly.pdbx_seq_one_letter_code
_entity_poly.pdbx_strand_id
1 'polypeptide(L)'
;LPISRDHQLTDKILKKYLIDEYEPEEKRIKLKPIKNDQKAFGILFDQDEEYIPDSNLTINYRYFYDRIQHGELDIDELFDAICKLEIINISLNHEDNPQLIFESLNSTGLNLSEGDKIRNYILMGLPNDQQTKFYEKYWNRIESYTDYDVSSFVRDYLSIKQQSTPNMNSVYPTFKKYVEDAEVADIEPLLKDLLEYAKRYAFLIKGGHSDERLNSCIYRLNRLSTSVTRPFLLEVIRLSESGALTADELIEVFHFTESYLFRRAICDLPTNALNKIFLLLHREIIRFDGDESHYVEKFKYALLSKRERTRFPSDEEFAECMSTRNIYGMNPKNKLYLFERLENSETSETKDVWGHLDRGEYSIEHIMPQHLTAAWIVSLGDNYEAIHTNWLHRLANLTLTAYNSRYSNSPFAEKRDMPHGFKDSGLRINQWVGRKEQWGLPELEERDQLLKNAVIGIWPYPTSNYHPQKKQMDAIALDEDVILTGRVLSKYSFKGAEQPVASWADMYQQVITMLHSENKAVLTKLAVSQDPAVDLSLHFSMSPTSFNSCRQIDTDLYVWTGTDTQYKINNLRKIFAIFDVPESELVFYLKDEDNS
;
A
#
# COMPACT_ATOMS: atom_id res chain seq x y z
N LEU A 1 -25.55 39.37 -8.13
CA LEU A 1 -27.01 39.12 -8.02
C LEU A 1 -27.83 40.09 -8.88
N PRO A 2 -27.60 40.20 -10.18
CA PRO A 2 -28.31 41.17 -11.06
C PRO A 2 -29.76 40.76 -11.35
N ILE A 3 -30.25 39.65 -10.80
CA ILE A 3 -31.55 39.05 -11.15
C ILE A 3 -32.59 39.19 -10.00
N SER A 4 -32.19 39.70 -8.82
CA SER A 4 -33.13 39.89 -7.71
C SER A 4 -34.10 41.04 -8.00
N ARG A 5 -35.37 40.86 -7.62
CA ARG A 5 -36.40 41.89 -7.64
C ARG A 5 -36.19 42.94 -6.54
N ASP A 6 -35.48 42.57 -5.49
CA ASP A 6 -35.05 43.47 -4.41
C ASP A 6 -33.63 43.97 -4.66
N HIS A 7 -33.50 45.21 -5.13
CA HIS A 7 -32.19 45.83 -5.36
C HIS A 7 -31.35 45.97 -4.09
N GLN A 8 -31.93 45.84 -2.90
CA GLN A 8 -31.23 45.88 -1.63
C GLN A 8 -30.77 44.49 -1.16
N LEU A 9 -31.27 43.41 -1.79
CA LEU A 9 -30.94 42.03 -1.40
C LEU A 9 -29.47 41.70 -1.53
N THR A 10 -28.83 42.16 -2.60
CA THR A 10 -27.38 41.96 -2.82
C THR A 10 -26.56 42.58 -1.71
N ASP A 11 -26.84 43.86 -1.39
CA ASP A 11 -26.16 44.57 -0.32
C ASP A 11 -26.42 43.94 1.05
N LYS A 12 -27.65 43.50 1.29
CA LYS A 12 -28.06 42.83 2.53
C LYS A 12 -27.31 41.49 2.70
N ILE A 13 -27.22 40.65 1.66
CA ILE A 13 -26.50 39.39 1.71
C ILE A 13 -25.02 39.64 1.93
N LEU A 14 -24.41 40.52 1.14
CA LEU A 14 -23.02 40.83 1.21
C LEU A 14 -22.62 41.35 2.59
N LYS A 15 -23.24 42.45 3.04
CA LYS A 15 -22.85 43.15 4.28
C LYS A 15 -23.28 42.43 5.55
N LYS A 16 -24.46 41.79 5.55
CA LYS A 16 -24.95 41.12 6.75
C LYS A 16 -24.34 39.74 6.96
N TYR A 17 -24.10 38.96 5.88
CA TYR A 17 -23.76 37.56 6.00
C TYR A 17 -22.32 37.21 5.55
N LEU A 18 -21.78 37.93 4.55
CA LEU A 18 -20.51 37.51 3.92
C LEU A 18 -19.32 38.37 4.33
N ILE A 19 -19.50 39.67 4.50
CA ILE A 19 -18.40 40.62 4.77
C ILE A 19 -18.63 41.32 6.12
N ASP A 20 -17.53 41.56 6.83
CA ASP A 20 -17.47 42.47 7.97
C ASP A 20 -16.82 43.77 7.52
N GLU A 21 -17.60 44.85 7.42
CA GLU A 21 -17.11 46.15 6.95
C GLU A 21 -16.20 46.85 7.96
N TYR A 22 -16.12 46.39 9.20
CA TYR A 22 -15.27 46.97 10.26
C TYR A 22 -13.89 46.32 10.35
N GLU A 23 -13.70 45.21 9.67
CA GLU A 23 -12.39 44.52 9.60
C GLU A 23 -11.53 45.02 8.44
N PRO A 24 -10.19 44.95 8.57
CA PRO A 24 -9.25 45.19 7.45
C PRO A 24 -9.58 44.32 6.24
N GLU A 25 -9.26 44.78 5.04
CA GLU A 25 -9.61 44.11 3.77
C GLU A 25 -9.18 42.64 3.73
N GLU A 26 -8.01 42.31 4.26
CA GLU A 26 -7.49 40.93 4.36
C GLU A 26 -8.30 40.01 5.28
N LYS A 27 -9.08 40.56 6.23
CA LYS A 27 -9.88 39.83 7.21
C LYS A 27 -11.37 39.99 7.04
N ARG A 28 -11.80 40.72 6.03
CA ARG A 28 -13.17 41.21 5.81
C ARG A 28 -14.17 40.07 5.54
N ILE A 29 -13.76 38.98 4.88
CA ILE A 29 -14.65 37.85 4.60
C ILE A 29 -14.87 37.08 5.90
N LYS A 30 -16.17 36.93 6.30
CA LYS A 30 -16.54 36.31 7.58
C LYS A 30 -16.21 34.81 7.65
N LEU A 31 -16.48 34.07 6.56
CA LEU A 31 -16.13 32.67 6.47
C LEU A 31 -14.65 32.52 6.08
N LYS A 32 -13.90 31.80 6.91
CA LYS A 32 -12.45 31.56 6.69
C LYS A 32 -12.24 30.07 6.47
N PRO A 33 -12.22 29.60 5.22
CA PRO A 33 -11.88 28.22 4.91
C PRO A 33 -10.44 27.89 5.32
N ILE A 34 -10.10 26.59 5.31
CA ILE A 34 -8.71 26.16 5.47
C ILE A 34 -7.83 26.77 4.38
N LYS A 35 -6.53 26.87 4.66
CA LYS A 35 -5.58 27.68 3.89
C LYS A 35 -5.59 27.42 2.37
N ASN A 36 -5.81 26.17 1.94
CA ASN A 36 -5.85 25.80 0.52
C ASN A 36 -7.13 26.28 -0.19
N ASP A 37 -8.24 26.26 0.52
CA ASP A 37 -9.52 26.75 0.00
C ASP A 37 -9.65 28.25 0.18
N GLN A 38 -8.87 28.87 1.08
CA GLN A 38 -8.93 30.29 1.37
C GLN A 38 -8.65 31.16 0.14
N LYS A 39 -7.63 30.79 -0.66
CA LYS A 39 -7.32 31.49 -1.91
C LYS A 39 -8.44 31.36 -2.92
N ALA A 40 -8.92 30.14 -3.17
CA ALA A 40 -10.03 29.91 -4.08
C ALA A 40 -11.31 30.61 -3.63
N PHE A 41 -11.59 30.64 -2.32
CA PHE A 41 -12.74 31.35 -1.75
C PHE A 41 -12.60 32.85 -1.85
N GLY A 42 -11.42 33.42 -1.60
CA GLY A 42 -11.13 34.85 -1.75
C GLY A 42 -11.38 35.35 -3.17
N ILE A 43 -10.91 34.60 -4.16
CA ILE A 43 -11.10 34.92 -5.59
C ILE A 43 -12.58 35.01 -5.99
N LEU A 44 -13.51 34.30 -5.30
CA LEU A 44 -14.94 34.41 -5.59
C LEU A 44 -15.51 35.82 -5.29
N PHE A 45 -14.82 36.63 -4.50
CA PHE A 45 -15.17 38.02 -4.17
C PHE A 45 -14.39 39.05 -4.99
N ASP A 46 -13.39 38.60 -5.76
CA ASP A 46 -12.57 39.45 -6.63
C ASP A 46 -13.02 39.27 -8.10
N GLN A 47 -13.31 40.37 -8.78
CA GLN A 47 -13.77 40.32 -10.18
C GLN A 47 -12.61 40.35 -11.19
N ASP A 48 -11.41 40.65 -10.72
CA ASP A 48 -10.22 40.83 -11.56
C ASP A 48 -9.32 39.58 -11.63
N GLU A 49 -9.54 38.57 -10.78
CA GLU A 49 -8.77 37.32 -10.77
C GLU A 49 -9.49 36.16 -11.46
N GLU A 50 -8.73 35.33 -12.17
CA GLU A 50 -9.25 34.10 -12.76
C GLU A 50 -9.52 33.03 -11.68
N TYR A 51 -10.69 32.40 -11.74
CA TYR A 51 -11.05 31.31 -10.83
C TYR A 51 -10.12 30.11 -10.97
N ILE A 52 -9.77 29.49 -9.86
CA ILE A 52 -9.00 28.24 -9.83
C ILE A 52 -9.88 27.08 -10.32
N PRO A 53 -9.66 26.52 -11.54
CA PRO A 53 -10.61 25.62 -12.19
C PRO A 53 -10.85 24.32 -11.42
N ASP A 54 -9.81 23.76 -10.80
CA ASP A 54 -9.85 22.46 -10.15
C ASP A 54 -10.23 22.50 -8.66
N SER A 55 -10.54 23.70 -8.16
CA SER A 55 -11.02 23.85 -6.79
C SER A 55 -12.49 23.46 -6.65
N ASN A 56 -12.79 22.60 -5.69
CA ASN A 56 -14.19 22.25 -5.34
C ASN A 56 -15.06 23.47 -5.04
N LEU A 57 -14.48 24.53 -4.48
CA LEU A 57 -15.20 25.80 -4.25
C LEU A 57 -15.60 26.45 -5.57
N THR A 58 -14.68 26.52 -6.54
CA THR A 58 -14.96 27.05 -7.87
C THR A 58 -15.98 26.20 -8.62
N ILE A 59 -15.85 24.87 -8.56
CA ILE A 59 -16.77 23.92 -9.21
C ILE A 59 -18.18 24.10 -8.64
N ASN A 60 -18.32 24.10 -7.33
CA ASN A 60 -19.61 24.28 -6.65
C ASN A 60 -20.18 25.68 -6.90
N TYR A 61 -19.36 26.73 -6.85
CA TYR A 61 -19.81 28.08 -7.16
C TYR A 61 -20.36 28.16 -8.60
N ARG A 62 -19.66 27.65 -9.59
CA ARG A 62 -20.13 27.62 -11.00
C ARG A 62 -21.41 26.82 -11.14
N TYR A 63 -21.53 25.66 -10.50
CA TYR A 63 -22.73 24.84 -10.51
C TYR A 63 -23.97 25.64 -10.02
N PHE A 64 -23.87 26.30 -8.87
CA PHE A 64 -24.99 27.10 -8.35
C PHE A 64 -25.21 28.37 -9.18
N TYR A 65 -24.17 29.05 -9.62
CA TYR A 65 -24.23 30.21 -10.47
C TYR A 65 -25.00 29.92 -11.77
N ASP A 66 -24.63 28.85 -12.47
CA ASP A 66 -25.25 28.45 -13.73
C ASP A 66 -26.74 28.11 -13.55
N ARG A 67 -27.10 27.38 -12.51
CA ARG A 67 -28.51 27.05 -12.19
C ARG A 67 -29.36 28.29 -11.91
N ILE A 68 -28.80 29.25 -11.20
CA ILE A 68 -29.48 30.52 -10.94
C ILE A 68 -29.60 31.33 -12.23
N GLN A 69 -28.56 31.40 -13.06
CA GLN A 69 -28.55 32.13 -14.34
C GLN A 69 -29.55 31.54 -15.35
N HIS A 70 -29.71 30.23 -15.39
CA HIS A 70 -30.68 29.57 -16.28
C HIS A 70 -32.13 29.67 -15.78
N GLY A 71 -32.38 30.35 -14.64
CA GLY A 71 -33.71 30.59 -14.13
C GLY A 71 -34.41 29.34 -13.58
N GLU A 72 -33.65 28.29 -13.23
CA GLU A 72 -34.20 27.09 -12.59
C GLU A 72 -34.77 27.36 -11.19
N LEU A 73 -34.27 28.41 -10.53
CA LEU A 73 -34.69 28.84 -9.20
C LEU A 73 -34.87 30.36 -9.19
N ASP A 74 -35.99 30.85 -8.62
CA ASP A 74 -36.15 32.25 -8.29
C ASP A 74 -35.22 32.58 -7.11
N ILE A 75 -34.38 33.63 -7.26
CA ILE A 75 -33.33 33.94 -6.29
C ILE A 75 -33.92 34.46 -4.96
N ASP A 76 -35.06 35.15 -5.00
CA ASP A 76 -35.71 35.65 -3.81
C ASP A 76 -36.34 34.49 -3.01
N GLU A 77 -36.98 33.54 -3.73
CA GLU A 77 -37.49 32.29 -3.12
C GLU A 77 -36.37 31.41 -2.55
N LEU A 78 -35.24 31.31 -3.26
CA LEU A 78 -34.05 30.58 -2.78
C LEU A 78 -33.51 31.20 -1.48
N PHE A 79 -33.39 32.54 -1.44
CA PHE A 79 -32.92 33.22 -0.24
C PHE A 79 -33.88 33.03 0.94
N ASP A 80 -35.20 33.13 0.69
CA ASP A 80 -36.20 32.85 1.70
C ASP A 80 -36.17 31.41 2.22
N ALA A 81 -35.88 30.44 1.33
CA ALA A 81 -35.72 29.05 1.73
C ALA A 81 -34.46 28.86 2.59
N ILE A 82 -33.32 29.50 2.23
CA ILE A 82 -32.11 29.49 3.05
C ILE A 82 -32.36 30.08 4.44
N CYS A 83 -33.14 31.17 4.52
CA CYS A 83 -33.49 31.79 5.79
C CYS A 83 -34.39 30.93 6.69
N LYS A 84 -35.03 29.89 6.15
CA LYS A 84 -35.84 28.90 6.90
C LYS A 84 -35.04 27.72 7.41
N LEU A 85 -33.74 27.59 7.04
CA LEU A 85 -32.89 26.55 7.57
C LEU A 85 -32.67 26.74 9.08
N GLU A 86 -32.88 25.68 9.83
CA GLU A 86 -32.65 25.66 11.27
C GLU A 86 -31.24 25.18 11.59
N ILE A 87 -30.56 25.86 12.49
CA ILE A 87 -29.23 25.54 12.97
C ILE A 87 -29.30 25.23 14.45
N ILE A 88 -28.78 24.09 14.86
CA ILE A 88 -28.61 23.74 16.27
C ILE A 88 -27.25 24.29 16.72
N ASN A 89 -27.30 25.25 17.67
CA ASN A 89 -26.07 25.76 18.31
C ASN A 89 -25.95 25.13 19.70
N ILE A 90 -24.87 24.36 19.90
CA ILE A 90 -24.55 23.69 21.15
C ILE A 90 -23.38 24.42 21.81
N SER A 91 -23.62 25.05 22.94
CA SER A 91 -22.58 25.66 23.77
C SER A 91 -22.09 24.65 24.80
N LEU A 92 -20.78 24.40 24.83
CA LEU A 92 -20.15 23.47 25.76
C LEU A 92 -19.78 24.18 27.07
N ASN A 93 -19.94 23.48 28.18
CA ASN A 93 -19.48 23.91 29.50
C ASN A 93 -18.08 23.35 29.79
N HIS A 94 -17.44 23.82 30.87
CA HIS A 94 -16.11 23.36 31.27
C HIS A 94 -16.06 21.86 31.64
N GLU A 95 -17.18 21.24 31.97
CA GLU A 95 -17.31 19.83 32.33
C GLU A 95 -17.55 18.93 31.11
N ASP A 96 -17.92 19.52 29.98
CA ASP A 96 -18.21 18.78 28.73
C ASP A 96 -16.89 18.35 28.08
N ASN A 97 -16.87 17.13 27.55
CA ASN A 97 -15.79 16.68 26.71
C ASN A 97 -16.06 17.01 25.23
N PRO A 98 -15.43 18.07 24.66
CA PRO A 98 -15.68 18.51 23.31
C PRO A 98 -15.46 17.42 22.27
N GLN A 99 -14.47 16.54 22.50
CA GLN A 99 -14.11 15.47 21.58
C GLN A 99 -15.22 14.40 21.50
N LEU A 100 -15.75 13.96 22.64
CA LEU A 100 -16.84 12.97 22.67
C LEU A 100 -18.12 13.51 22.03
N ILE A 101 -18.44 14.78 22.29
CA ILE A 101 -19.62 15.43 21.69
C ILE A 101 -19.44 15.55 20.18
N PHE A 102 -18.26 15.98 19.73
CA PHE A 102 -17.94 16.08 18.31
C PHE A 102 -18.01 14.72 17.59
N GLU A 103 -17.44 13.66 18.17
CA GLU A 103 -17.51 12.30 17.65
C GLU A 103 -18.97 11.80 17.57
N SER A 104 -19.76 12.03 18.62
CA SER A 104 -21.17 11.63 18.68
C SER A 104 -22.01 12.32 17.61
N LEU A 105 -21.86 13.63 17.43
CA LEU A 105 -22.61 14.40 16.43
C LEU A 105 -22.22 14.02 15.00
N ASN A 106 -20.95 13.78 14.73
CA ASN A 106 -20.47 13.39 13.40
C ASN A 106 -20.76 11.92 13.04
N SER A 107 -21.12 11.08 14.03
CA SER A 107 -21.51 9.68 13.76
C SER A 107 -22.83 9.55 12.99
N THR A 108 -23.63 10.63 12.93
CA THR A 108 -24.94 10.66 12.27
C THR A 108 -24.94 11.36 10.90
N GLY A 109 -23.78 11.91 10.46
CA GLY A 109 -23.64 12.66 9.21
C GLY A 109 -22.63 12.06 8.24
N LEU A 110 -22.02 12.90 7.39
CA LEU A 110 -20.87 12.53 6.57
C LEU A 110 -19.70 12.16 7.49
N ASN A 111 -19.26 10.91 7.40
CA ASN A 111 -18.16 10.42 8.21
C ASN A 111 -16.89 11.22 7.92
N LEU A 112 -16.30 11.79 8.97
CA LEU A 112 -14.96 12.37 8.90
C LEU A 112 -13.93 11.30 8.52
N SER A 113 -12.93 11.70 7.78
CA SER A 113 -11.77 10.84 7.53
C SER A 113 -11.07 10.52 8.86
N GLU A 114 -10.36 9.40 8.92
CA GLU A 114 -9.55 9.04 10.09
C GLU A 114 -8.50 10.13 10.40
N GLY A 115 -7.93 10.75 9.36
CA GLY A 115 -7.03 11.90 9.50
C GLY A 115 -7.69 13.12 10.16
N ASP A 116 -8.93 13.46 9.79
CA ASP A 116 -9.66 14.56 10.41
C ASP A 116 -9.97 14.29 11.89
N LYS A 117 -10.35 13.06 12.22
CA LYS A 117 -10.58 12.66 13.62
C LYS A 117 -9.31 12.79 14.46
N ILE A 118 -8.17 12.40 13.89
CA ILE A 118 -6.84 12.52 14.54
C ILE A 118 -6.47 13.98 14.73
N ARG A 119 -6.65 14.84 13.71
CA ARG A 119 -6.43 16.28 13.83
C ARG A 119 -7.22 16.86 14.98
N ASN A 120 -8.51 16.55 15.04
CA ASN A 120 -9.39 17.06 16.07
C ASN A 120 -8.98 16.54 17.46
N TYR A 121 -8.65 15.27 17.58
CA TYR A 121 -8.15 14.70 18.84
C TYR A 121 -6.91 15.43 19.35
N ILE A 122 -5.95 15.73 18.47
CA ILE A 122 -4.72 16.44 18.83
C ILE A 122 -4.97 17.90 19.21
N LEU A 123 -5.84 18.60 18.49
CA LEU A 123 -5.95 20.06 18.59
C LEU A 123 -7.08 20.54 19.52
N MET A 124 -8.20 19.82 19.59
CA MET A 124 -9.39 20.31 20.32
C MET A 124 -9.21 20.45 21.84
N GLY A 125 -8.27 19.71 22.44
CA GLY A 125 -7.96 19.81 23.86
C GLY A 125 -7.01 20.95 24.25
N LEU A 126 -6.50 21.71 23.27
CA LEU A 126 -5.50 22.75 23.49
C LEU A 126 -6.13 24.16 23.60
N PRO A 127 -5.49 25.11 24.29
CA PRO A 127 -5.87 26.52 24.24
C PRO A 127 -5.83 27.06 22.80
N ASN A 128 -6.71 28.03 22.47
CA ASN A 128 -6.88 28.53 21.11
C ASN A 128 -5.60 29.03 20.42
N ASP A 129 -4.72 29.70 21.18
CA ASP A 129 -3.43 30.18 20.69
C ASP A 129 -2.48 29.03 20.35
N GLN A 130 -2.49 27.96 21.15
CA GLN A 130 -1.72 26.76 20.87
C GLN A 130 -2.32 25.94 19.71
N GLN A 131 -3.65 25.86 19.61
CA GLN A 131 -4.33 25.20 18.49
C GLN A 131 -3.86 25.82 17.17
N THR A 132 -3.95 27.14 17.03
CA THR A 132 -3.52 27.86 15.81
C THR A 132 -2.05 27.64 15.54
N LYS A 133 -1.20 27.81 16.56
CA LYS A 133 0.25 27.62 16.45
C LYS A 133 0.63 26.20 15.97
N PHE A 134 0.03 25.17 16.57
CA PHE A 134 0.36 23.77 16.23
C PHE A 134 -0.25 23.34 14.89
N TYR A 135 -1.44 23.86 14.56
CA TYR A 135 -2.01 23.68 13.23
C TYR A 135 -1.09 24.24 12.15
N GLU A 136 -0.69 25.51 12.24
CA GLU A 136 0.14 26.16 11.23
C GLU A 136 1.58 25.59 11.17
N LYS A 137 2.17 25.33 12.35
CA LYS A 137 3.56 24.86 12.43
C LYS A 137 3.73 23.41 12.01
N TYR A 138 2.76 22.55 12.32
CA TYR A 138 2.87 21.11 12.15
C TYR A 138 1.80 20.53 11.23
N TRP A 139 0.51 20.60 11.63
CA TRP A 139 -0.54 19.84 10.99
C TRP A 139 -0.79 20.22 9.54
N ASN A 140 -0.93 21.48 9.22
CA ASN A 140 -1.10 21.97 7.85
C ASN A 140 0.04 21.52 6.93
N ARG A 141 1.26 21.40 7.47
CA ARG A 141 2.41 20.88 6.71
C ARG A 141 2.31 19.37 6.52
N ILE A 142 1.85 18.63 7.54
CA ILE A 142 1.59 17.19 7.44
C ILE A 142 0.54 16.96 6.33
N GLU A 143 -0.57 17.67 6.33
CA GLU A 143 -1.60 17.58 5.27
C GLU A 143 -0.99 17.81 3.88
N SER A 144 -0.19 18.85 3.71
CA SER A 144 0.50 19.16 2.44
C SER A 144 1.50 18.07 2.01
N TYR A 145 2.30 17.55 2.94
CA TYR A 145 3.28 16.50 2.65
C TYR A 145 2.64 15.16 2.32
N THR A 146 1.48 14.86 2.87
CA THR A 146 0.75 13.62 2.63
C THR A 146 -0.22 13.70 1.46
N ASP A 147 -0.22 14.79 0.73
CA ASP A 147 -1.17 15.06 -0.36
C ASP A 147 -2.63 14.95 0.10
N TYR A 148 -2.88 15.40 1.33
CA TYR A 148 -4.17 15.34 2.05
C TYR A 148 -4.67 13.94 2.38
N ASP A 149 -3.93 12.87 2.06
CA ASP A 149 -4.23 11.51 2.53
C ASP A 149 -3.53 11.22 3.86
N VAL A 150 -3.90 11.99 4.89
CA VAL A 150 -3.37 11.84 6.24
C VAL A 150 -3.72 10.49 6.84
N SER A 151 -4.87 9.92 6.49
CA SER A 151 -5.33 8.62 7.01
C SER A 151 -4.37 7.49 6.64
N SER A 152 -3.97 7.39 5.36
CA SER A 152 -2.99 6.40 4.90
C SER A 152 -1.61 6.64 5.50
N PHE A 153 -1.18 7.91 5.59
CA PHE A 153 0.08 8.26 6.21
C PHE A 153 0.16 7.84 7.69
N VAL A 154 -0.86 8.18 8.50
CA VAL A 154 -0.86 7.82 9.93
C VAL A 154 -0.96 6.31 10.12
N ARG A 155 -1.66 5.61 9.22
CA ARG A 155 -1.66 4.14 9.21
C ARG A 155 -0.26 3.57 9.03
N ASP A 156 0.51 4.09 8.07
CA ASP A 156 1.89 3.65 7.83
C ASP A 156 2.81 4.02 8.99
N TYR A 157 2.65 5.21 9.58
CA TYR A 157 3.35 5.66 10.78
C TYR A 157 3.10 4.72 11.97
N LEU A 158 1.85 4.41 12.27
CA LEU A 158 1.49 3.47 13.34
C LEU A 158 2.03 2.07 13.07
N SER A 159 2.03 1.65 11.81
CA SER A 159 2.62 0.36 11.41
C SER A 159 4.10 0.26 11.80
N ILE A 160 4.86 1.35 11.63
CA ILE A 160 6.26 1.42 12.04
C ILE A 160 6.38 1.37 13.57
N LYS A 161 5.59 2.19 14.28
CA LYS A 161 5.71 2.35 15.73
C LYS A 161 5.24 1.12 16.51
N GLN A 162 4.18 0.46 16.05
CA GLN A 162 3.55 -0.67 16.74
C GLN A 162 3.90 -2.04 16.17
N GLN A 163 4.60 -2.10 15.01
CA GLN A 163 4.89 -3.35 14.28
C GLN A 163 3.63 -4.15 13.93
N SER A 164 2.52 -3.45 13.78
CA SER A 164 1.20 -3.98 13.44
C SER A 164 0.49 -2.97 12.56
N THR A 165 -0.14 -3.43 11.48
CA THR A 165 -0.83 -2.54 10.52
C THR A 165 -2.30 -2.39 10.90
N PRO A 166 -2.76 -1.20 11.29
CA PRO A 166 -4.17 -0.96 11.61
C PRO A 166 -5.06 -1.15 10.37
N ASN A 167 -6.31 -1.54 10.58
CA ASN A 167 -7.32 -1.45 9.55
C ASN A 167 -7.59 0.03 9.22
N MET A 168 -7.86 0.36 7.95
CA MET A 168 -8.14 1.75 7.53
C MET A 168 -9.26 2.42 8.33
N ASN A 169 -10.29 1.68 8.71
CA ASN A 169 -11.42 2.20 9.49
C ASN A 169 -11.15 2.28 11.01
N SER A 170 -9.96 1.89 11.45
CA SER A 170 -9.56 1.89 12.86
C SER A 170 -8.25 2.64 13.11
N VAL A 171 -7.81 3.46 12.16
CA VAL A 171 -6.57 4.24 12.30
C VAL A 171 -6.67 5.22 13.46
N TYR A 172 -7.79 5.94 13.58
CA TYR A 172 -8.02 6.88 14.67
C TYR A 172 -8.06 6.21 16.05
N PRO A 173 -8.89 5.19 16.33
CA PRO A 173 -8.88 4.54 17.64
C PRO A 173 -7.52 3.92 17.98
N THR A 174 -6.80 3.39 16.99
CA THR A 174 -5.43 2.88 17.20
C THR A 174 -4.46 4.00 17.54
N PHE A 175 -4.54 5.15 16.85
CA PHE A 175 -3.72 6.32 17.15
C PHE A 175 -3.99 6.86 18.55
N LYS A 176 -5.26 6.96 18.94
CA LYS A 176 -5.66 7.39 20.27
C LYS A 176 -5.06 6.50 21.35
N LYS A 177 -5.21 5.18 21.19
CA LYS A 177 -4.60 4.19 22.12
C LYS A 177 -3.08 4.33 22.15
N TYR A 178 -2.42 4.49 21.02
CA TYR A 178 -0.97 4.69 20.95
C TYR A 178 -0.51 5.92 21.76
N VAL A 179 -1.23 7.02 21.68
CA VAL A 179 -0.93 8.24 22.45
C VAL A 179 -1.19 8.05 23.95
N GLU A 180 -2.27 7.37 24.30
CA GLU A 180 -2.62 7.04 25.69
C GLU A 180 -1.59 6.08 26.32
N ASP A 181 -1.24 4.99 25.64
CA ASP A 181 -0.26 3.99 26.10
C ASP A 181 1.16 4.56 26.25
N ALA A 182 1.52 5.55 25.42
CA ALA A 182 2.79 6.25 25.49
C ALA A 182 2.83 7.35 26.56
N GLU A 183 1.74 7.55 27.33
CA GLU A 183 1.61 8.58 28.37
C GLU A 183 2.11 9.96 27.89
N VAL A 184 1.72 10.36 26.68
CA VAL A 184 2.20 11.60 26.05
C VAL A 184 1.69 12.81 26.82
N ALA A 185 2.52 13.35 27.70
CA ALA A 185 2.20 14.55 28.47
C ALA A 185 2.26 15.84 27.63
N ASP A 186 3.14 15.88 26.62
CA ASP A 186 3.32 17.00 25.69
C ASP A 186 3.15 16.51 24.25
N ILE A 187 2.18 17.07 23.54
CA ILE A 187 1.85 16.68 22.16
C ILE A 187 2.86 17.21 21.12
N GLU A 188 3.67 18.23 21.47
CA GLU A 188 4.59 18.85 20.50
C GLU A 188 5.68 17.89 20.00
N PRO A 189 6.32 17.06 20.81
CA PRO A 189 7.27 16.04 20.35
C PRO A 189 6.65 15.05 19.37
N LEU A 190 5.42 14.60 19.61
CA LEU A 190 4.69 13.72 18.71
C LEU A 190 4.40 14.39 17.36
N LEU A 191 3.98 15.66 17.38
CA LEU A 191 3.76 16.43 16.15
C LEU A 191 5.03 16.66 15.33
N LYS A 192 6.16 16.83 16.00
CA LYS A 192 7.48 16.91 15.35
C LYS A 192 7.84 15.59 14.67
N ASP A 193 7.68 14.47 15.37
CA ASP A 193 7.99 13.15 14.83
C ASP A 193 7.06 12.83 13.64
N LEU A 194 5.75 13.07 13.77
CA LEU A 194 4.81 12.95 12.64
C LEU A 194 5.22 13.82 11.44
N LEU A 195 5.63 15.06 11.67
CA LEU A 195 6.06 15.95 10.59
C LEU A 195 7.31 15.43 9.88
N GLU A 196 8.30 14.91 10.60
CA GLU A 196 9.50 14.33 9.98
C GLU A 196 9.15 13.09 9.14
N TYR A 197 8.27 12.22 9.64
CA TYR A 197 7.77 11.09 8.84
C TYR A 197 6.91 11.55 7.65
N ALA A 198 6.12 12.62 7.78
CA ALA A 198 5.34 13.17 6.67
C ALA A 198 6.24 13.72 5.54
N LYS A 199 7.38 14.34 5.87
CA LYS A 199 8.37 14.77 4.87
C LYS A 199 8.93 13.57 4.09
N ARG A 200 9.31 12.50 4.78
CA ARG A 200 9.78 11.25 4.15
C ARG A 200 8.68 10.60 3.31
N TYR A 201 7.45 10.65 3.79
CA TYR A 201 6.28 10.17 3.06
C TYR A 201 6.06 10.96 1.76
N ALA A 202 6.17 12.31 1.80
CA ALA A 202 6.10 13.16 0.61
C ALA A 202 7.15 12.75 -0.42
N PHE A 203 8.36 12.46 0.04
CA PHE A 203 9.43 11.98 -0.82
C PHE A 203 9.07 10.66 -1.50
N LEU A 204 8.48 9.69 -0.79
CA LEU A 204 8.04 8.41 -1.36
C LEU A 204 6.90 8.54 -2.37
N ILE A 205 5.97 9.51 -2.18
CA ILE A 205 4.81 9.64 -3.07
C ILE A 205 5.03 10.58 -4.24
N LYS A 206 5.88 11.62 -4.08
CA LYS A 206 6.09 12.71 -5.06
C LYS A 206 7.49 12.75 -5.66
N GLY A 207 8.47 12.09 -5.03
CA GLY A 207 9.88 12.30 -5.36
C GLY A 207 10.37 13.66 -4.90
N GLY A 208 11.24 14.29 -5.70
CA GLY A 208 11.78 15.63 -5.43
C GLY A 208 13.10 15.61 -4.68
N HIS A 209 13.84 14.51 -4.73
CA HIS A 209 15.20 14.43 -4.23
C HIS A 209 16.18 15.12 -5.20
N SER A 210 17.30 15.61 -4.68
CA SER A 210 18.38 16.18 -5.51
C SER A 210 19.09 15.16 -6.40
N ASP A 211 19.07 13.87 -6.04
CA ASP A 211 19.60 12.78 -6.85
C ASP A 211 18.49 12.20 -7.75
N GLU A 212 18.59 12.44 -9.07
CA GLU A 212 17.63 11.98 -10.07
C GLU A 212 17.56 10.44 -10.18
N ARG A 213 18.61 9.73 -9.79
CA ARG A 213 18.59 8.26 -9.77
C ARG A 213 17.59 7.75 -8.74
N LEU A 214 17.52 8.42 -7.57
CA LEU A 214 16.58 8.07 -6.52
C LEU A 214 15.14 8.44 -6.91
N ASN A 215 14.92 9.60 -7.54
CA ASN A 215 13.62 9.96 -8.10
C ASN A 215 13.14 8.91 -9.10
N SER A 216 14.04 8.41 -9.95
CA SER A 216 13.73 7.34 -10.90
C SER A 216 13.33 6.03 -10.21
N CYS A 217 14.00 5.65 -9.10
CA CYS A 217 13.61 4.49 -8.31
C CYS A 217 12.22 4.63 -7.70
N ILE A 218 11.94 5.78 -7.09
CA ILE A 218 10.62 6.09 -6.51
C ILE A 218 9.53 6.06 -7.57
N TYR A 219 9.77 6.70 -8.71
CA TYR A 219 8.85 6.69 -9.84
C TYR A 219 8.50 5.25 -10.25
N ARG A 220 9.49 4.38 -10.41
CA ARG A 220 9.30 2.98 -10.78
C ARG A 220 8.53 2.19 -9.74
N LEU A 221 8.85 2.35 -8.44
CA LEU A 221 8.12 1.70 -7.35
C LEU A 221 6.65 2.14 -7.30
N ASN A 222 6.39 3.44 -7.50
CA ASN A 222 5.01 3.95 -7.53
C ASN A 222 4.21 3.38 -8.72
N ARG A 223 4.87 3.05 -9.84
CA ARG A 223 4.23 2.37 -10.98
C ARG A 223 3.76 0.95 -10.63
N LEU A 224 4.46 0.26 -9.75
CA LEU A 224 4.04 -1.05 -9.26
C LEU A 224 2.85 -0.99 -8.28
N SER A 225 2.41 0.23 -7.90
CA SER A 225 1.24 0.49 -7.04
C SER A 225 1.26 -0.27 -5.70
N THR A 226 2.42 -0.43 -5.10
CA THR A 226 2.60 -1.17 -3.86
C THR A 226 2.84 -0.22 -2.68
N SER A 227 1.76 0.17 -1.99
CA SER A 227 1.87 0.95 -0.74
C SER A 227 2.46 0.15 0.43
N VAL A 228 2.44 -1.17 0.33
CA VAL A 228 2.92 -2.08 1.39
C VAL A 228 4.39 -1.92 1.76
N THR A 229 5.21 -1.36 0.85
CA THR A 229 6.63 -1.11 1.09
C THR A 229 6.89 0.15 1.91
N ARG A 230 5.91 1.04 2.04
CA ARG A 230 6.10 2.37 2.66
C ARG A 230 6.62 2.31 4.09
N PRO A 231 6.08 1.49 5.00
CA PRO A 231 6.63 1.41 6.36
C PRO A 231 8.12 1.08 6.39
N PHE A 232 8.56 0.12 5.57
CA PHE A 232 9.97 -0.24 5.43
C PHE A 232 10.81 0.90 4.84
N LEU A 233 10.37 1.46 3.72
CA LEU A 233 11.13 2.50 3.00
C LEU A 233 11.21 3.81 3.78
N LEU A 234 10.22 4.15 4.61
CA LEU A 234 10.28 5.29 5.53
C LEU A 234 11.43 5.15 6.55
N GLU A 235 11.64 3.95 7.09
CA GLU A 235 12.77 3.66 7.98
C GLU A 235 14.11 3.69 7.24
N VAL A 236 14.17 3.17 6.01
CA VAL A 236 15.39 3.21 5.19
C VAL A 236 15.79 4.64 4.85
N ILE A 237 14.82 5.52 4.52
CA ILE A 237 15.08 6.95 4.30
C ILE A 237 15.56 7.60 5.59
N ARG A 238 14.97 7.29 6.74
CA ARG A 238 15.43 7.77 8.05
C ARG A 238 16.90 7.43 8.31
N LEU A 239 17.30 6.20 7.98
CA LEU A 239 18.71 5.76 8.09
C LEU A 239 19.64 6.56 7.18
N SER A 240 19.21 6.84 5.95
CA SER A 240 20.01 7.67 5.03
C SER A 240 20.14 9.12 5.52
N GLU A 241 19.06 9.70 6.06
CA GLU A 241 19.08 11.04 6.66
C GLU A 241 19.99 11.14 7.90
N SER A 242 20.10 10.05 8.68
CA SER A 242 20.99 9.97 9.83
C SER A 242 22.46 9.73 9.45
N GLY A 243 22.74 9.46 8.17
CA GLY A 243 24.08 9.11 7.67
C GLY A 243 24.49 7.65 7.87
N ALA A 244 23.56 6.80 8.34
CA ALA A 244 23.80 5.36 8.47
C ALA A 244 23.82 4.64 7.11
N LEU A 245 23.19 5.22 6.08
CA LEU A 245 23.24 4.75 4.69
C LEU A 245 23.70 5.86 3.75
N THR A 246 24.56 5.52 2.83
CA THR A 246 24.94 6.40 1.70
C THR A 246 23.80 6.51 0.69
N ALA A 247 23.86 7.50 -0.20
CA ALA A 247 22.88 7.63 -1.28
C ALA A 247 22.87 6.42 -2.23
N ASP A 248 24.03 5.82 -2.53
CA ASP A 248 24.12 4.65 -3.38
C ASP A 248 23.51 3.41 -2.70
N GLU A 249 23.74 3.22 -1.42
CA GLU A 249 23.11 2.15 -0.63
C GLU A 249 21.59 2.32 -0.55
N LEU A 250 21.10 3.54 -0.40
CA LEU A 250 19.67 3.83 -0.46
C LEU A 250 19.07 3.43 -1.81
N ILE A 251 19.72 3.81 -2.91
CA ILE A 251 19.31 3.44 -4.27
C ILE A 251 19.30 1.92 -4.43
N GLU A 252 20.32 1.23 -3.90
CA GLU A 252 20.40 -0.23 -3.96
C GLU A 252 19.23 -0.92 -3.24
N VAL A 253 18.83 -0.43 -2.05
CA VAL A 253 17.66 -0.95 -1.33
C VAL A 253 16.38 -0.75 -2.14
N PHE A 254 16.19 0.44 -2.74
CA PHE A 254 15.03 0.72 -3.60
C PHE A 254 15.01 -0.20 -4.83
N HIS A 255 16.15 -0.39 -5.47
CA HIS A 255 16.28 -1.22 -6.66
C HIS A 255 15.98 -2.69 -6.39
N PHE A 256 16.51 -3.28 -5.32
CA PHE A 256 16.21 -4.67 -4.97
C PHE A 256 14.77 -4.84 -4.42
N THR A 257 14.20 -3.81 -3.81
CA THR A 257 12.77 -3.80 -3.47
C THR A 257 11.91 -3.85 -4.74
N GLU A 258 12.23 -3.03 -5.75
CA GLU A 258 11.61 -3.05 -7.08
C GLU A 258 11.73 -4.42 -7.74
N SER A 259 12.94 -4.98 -7.76
CA SER A 259 13.22 -6.30 -8.34
C SER A 259 12.43 -7.41 -7.65
N TYR A 260 12.43 -7.44 -6.32
CA TYR A 260 11.68 -8.42 -5.54
C TYR A 260 10.18 -8.39 -5.86
N LEU A 261 9.59 -7.21 -5.86
CA LEU A 261 8.16 -7.05 -6.16
C LEU A 261 7.81 -7.48 -7.58
N PHE A 262 8.59 -7.05 -8.56
CA PHE A 262 8.27 -7.33 -9.95
C PHE A 262 8.53 -8.79 -10.33
N ARG A 263 9.64 -9.39 -9.89
CA ARG A 263 9.88 -10.82 -10.10
C ARG A 263 8.75 -11.68 -9.54
N ARG A 264 8.29 -11.36 -8.32
CA ARG A 264 7.14 -12.03 -7.70
C ARG A 264 5.85 -11.86 -8.50
N ALA A 265 5.61 -10.65 -9.01
CA ALA A 265 4.44 -10.37 -9.85
C ALA A 265 4.48 -11.18 -11.15
N ILE A 266 5.65 -11.36 -11.77
CA ILE A 266 5.82 -12.18 -12.97
C ILE A 266 5.65 -13.67 -12.67
N CYS A 267 6.17 -14.16 -11.54
CA CYS A 267 6.03 -15.57 -11.13
C CYS A 267 4.68 -15.87 -10.45
N ASP A 268 3.74 -14.93 -10.48
CA ASP A 268 2.38 -15.07 -9.93
C ASP A 268 2.33 -15.47 -8.45
N LEU A 269 3.31 -14.97 -7.67
CA LEU A 269 3.38 -15.24 -6.25
C LEU A 269 2.36 -14.37 -5.48
N PRO A 270 1.72 -14.92 -4.44
CA PRO A 270 0.71 -14.21 -3.66
C PRO A 270 1.22 -12.90 -3.07
N THR A 271 0.38 -11.86 -3.08
CA THR A 271 0.73 -10.52 -2.57
C THR A 271 0.35 -10.30 -1.10
N ASN A 272 -0.51 -11.11 -0.53
CA ASN A 272 -1.00 -10.98 0.86
C ASN A 272 0.11 -11.03 1.91
N ALA A 273 1.18 -11.79 1.67
CA ALA A 273 2.34 -11.84 2.55
C ALA A 273 3.22 -10.58 2.54
N LEU A 274 3.11 -9.73 1.49
CA LEU A 274 3.98 -8.56 1.31
C LEU A 274 3.81 -7.52 2.42
N ASN A 275 2.58 -7.28 2.87
CA ASN A 275 2.32 -6.34 3.97
C ASN A 275 3.19 -6.65 5.18
N LYS A 276 3.24 -7.91 5.56
CA LYS A 276 3.95 -8.38 6.72
C LYS A 276 5.45 -8.42 6.52
N ILE A 277 5.90 -8.86 5.34
CA ILE A 277 7.32 -8.86 5.01
C ILE A 277 7.89 -7.45 5.19
N PHE A 278 7.30 -6.45 4.55
CA PHE A 278 7.81 -5.08 4.61
C PHE A 278 7.56 -4.37 5.94
N LEU A 279 6.54 -4.78 6.69
CA LEU A 279 6.33 -4.29 8.05
C LEU A 279 7.47 -4.70 8.99
N LEU A 280 7.92 -5.94 8.90
CA LEU A 280 8.89 -6.52 9.83
C LEU A 280 10.35 -6.46 9.34
N LEU A 281 10.56 -6.18 8.04
CA LEU A 281 11.86 -6.31 7.37
C LEU A 281 12.96 -5.47 8.03
N HIS A 282 12.68 -4.20 8.38
CA HIS A 282 13.66 -3.36 9.07
C HIS A 282 14.08 -3.96 10.41
N ARG A 283 13.13 -4.41 11.21
CA ARG A 283 13.40 -5.06 12.51
C ARG A 283 14.16 -6.38 12.35
N GLU A 284 13.83 -7.17 11.33
CA GLU A 284 14.53 -8.40 11.00
C GLU A 284 16.01 -8.12 10.69
N ILE A 285 16.29 -7.10 9.87
CA ILE A 285 17.65 -6.67 9.51
C ILE A 285 18.46 -6.27 10.75
N ILE A 286 17.88 -5.45 11.63
CA ILE A 286 18.55 -5.00 12.84
C ILE A 286 18.80 -6.17 13.81
N ARG A 287 17.91 -7.16 13.87
CA ARG A 287 18.05 -8.32 14.77
C ARG A 287 19.22 -9.25 14.44
N PHE A 288 19.76 -9.21 13.23
CA PHE A 288 20.85 -10.12 12.84
C PHE A 288 22.11 -9.94 13.70
N ASP A 289 22.43 -8.72 14.10
CA ASP A 289 23.60 -8.41 14.96
C ASP A 289 23.35 -7.24 15.93
N GLY A 290 22.13 -6.68 15.93
CA GLY A 290 21.70 -5.67 16.90
C GLY A 290 21.98 -4.22 16.50
N ASP A 291 22.52 -3.97 15.32
CA ASP A 291 22.88 -2.63 14.85
C ASP A 291 22.51 -2.35 13.37
N GLU A 292 22.81 -1.15 12.90
CA GLU A 292 22.55 -0.67 11.54
C GLU A 292 23.74 -0.89 10.58
N SER A 293 24.86 -1.48 11.06
CA SER A 293 26.03 -1.75 10.22
C SER A 293 25.71 -2.77 9.12
N HIS A 294 26.37 -2.65 7.96
CA HIS A 294 26.18 -3.55 6.81
C HIS A 294 24.70 -3.74 6.41
N TYR A 295 23.89 -2.70 6.59
CA TYR A 295 22.43 -2.77 6.42
C TYR A 295 21.99 -3.35 5.08
N VAL A 296 22.62 -2.94 3.97
CA VAL A 296 22.28 -3.41 2.62
C VAL A 296 22.58 -4.90 2.45
N GLU A 297 23.71 -5.36 2.97
CA GLU A 297 24.06 -6.79 2.91
C GLU A 297 23.08 -7.64 3.73
N LYS A 298 22.72 -7.17 4.94
CA LYS A 298 21.68 -7.80 5.77
C LYS A 298 20.30 -7.77 5.11
N PHE A 299 19.94 -6.67 4.45
CA PHE A 299 18.70 -6.54 3.68
C PHE A 299 18.64 -7.57 2.54
N LYS A 300 19.71 -7.66 1.74
CA LYS A 300 19.80 -8.66 0.67
C LYS A 300 19.70 -10.08 1.23
N TYR A 301 20.43 -10.37 2.31
CA TYR A 301 20.35 -11.65 3.00
C TYR A 301 18.94 -11.96 3.51
N ALA A 302 18.25 -11.00 4.14
CA ALA A 302 16.89 -11.17 4.61
C ALA A 302 15.91 -11.53 3.48
N LEU A 303 16.02 -10.88 2.32
CA LEU A 303 15.19 -11.21 1.15
C LEU A 303 15.54 -12.58 0.55
N LEU A 304 16.83 -12.93 0.47
CA LEU A 304 17.29 -14.22 -0.03
C LEU A 304 16.93 -15.40 0.89
N SER A 305 16.76 -15.11 2.19
CA SER A 305 16.34 -16.11 3.18
C SER A 305 14.85 -16.45 3.12
N LYS A 306 14.05 -15.67 2.40
CA LYS A 306 12.62 -15.95 2.22
C LYS A 306 12.43 -17.24 1.42
N ARG A 307 11.41 -18.04 1.79
CA ARG A 307 11.15 -19.36 1.19
C ARG A 307 9.72 -19.45 0.66
N GLU A 308 9.43 -20.48 -0.10
CA GLU A 308 8.11 -20.82 -0.63
C GLU A 308 7.37 -19.62 -1.24
N ARG A 309 6.19 -19.26 -0.70
CA ARG A 309 5.34 -18.17 -1.20
C ARG A 309 5.95 -16.78 -1.00
N THR A 310 6.93 -16.65 -0.12
CA THR A 310 7.61 -15.38 0.18
C THR A 310 8.96 -15.24 -0.52
N ARG A 311 9.44 -16.28 -1.20
CA ARG A 311 10.76 -16.31 -1.83
C ARG A 311 11.02 -15.17 -2.80
N PHE A 312 12.28 -14.83 -2.97
CA PHE A 312 12.77 -14.04 -4.08
C PHE A 312 12.99 -15.00 -5.28
N PRO A 313 12.25 -14.88 -6.39
CA PRO A 313 12.46 -15.76 -7.55
C PRO A 313 13.86 -15.64 -8.11
N SER A 314 14.55 -16.78 -8.32
CA SER A 314 15.89 -16.83 -8.90
C SER A 314 15.90 -16.33 -10.36
N ASP A 315 17.08 -16.17 -10.95
CA ASP A 315 17.20 -15.78 -12.36
C ASP A 315 16.58 -16.80 -13.29
N GLU A 316 16.77 -18.09 -13.02
CA GLU A 316 16.21 -19.18 -13.81
C GLU A 316 14.68 -19.21 -13.71
N GLU A 317 14.14 -19.13 -12.49
CA GLU A 317 12.69 -19.11 -12.26
C GLU A 317 12.05 -17.89 -12.92
N PHE A 318 12.65 -16.71 -12.72
CA PHE A 318 12.12 -15.46 -13.28
C PHE A 318 12.14 -15.44 -14.81
N ALA A 319 13.23 -15.88 -15.43
CA ALA A 319 13.36 -15.98 -16.88
C ALA A 319 12.34 -16.96 -17.46
N GLU A 320 12.14 -18.12 -16.83
CA GLU A 320 11.16 -19.09 -17.28
C GLU A 320 9.72 -18.55 -17.13
N CYS A 321 9.40 -17.95 -15.98
CA CYS A 321 8.10 -17.29 -15.78
C CYS A 321 7.85 -16.21 -16.83
N MET A 322 8.84 -15.35 -17.12
CA MET A 322 8.72 -14.28 -18.11
C MET A 322 8.47 -14.82 -19.51
N SER A 323 9.17 -15.90 -19.88
CA SER A 323 9.05 -16.55 -21.19
C SER A 323 7.67 -17.18 -21.42
N THR A 324 7.15 -17.86 -20.40
CA THR A 324 5.94 -18.69 -20.56
C THR A 324 4.65 -17.98 -20.21
N ARG A 325 4.73 -16.87 -19.48
CA ARG A 325 3.56 -16.14 -19.00
C ARG A 325 2.73 -15.51 -20.12
N ASN A 326 1.41 -15.54 -19.95
CA ASN A 326 0.50 -14.69 -20.72
C ASN A 326 0.65 -13.22 -20.27
N ILE A 327 1.59 -12.51 -20.90
CA ILE A 327 1.88 -11.09 -20.59
C ILE A 327 0.71 -10.19 -21.00
N TYR A 328 0.03 -10.50 -22.10
CA TYR A 328 -1.09 -9.69 -22.58
C TYR A 328 -2.27 -9.68 -21.59
N GLY A 329 -2.53 -10.80 -20.93
CA GLY A 329 -3.56 -10.95 -19.89
C GLY A 329 -3.16 -10.48 -18.50
N MET A 330 -1.93 -10.01 -18.28
CA MET A 330 -1.43 -9.57 -16.99
C MET A 330 -2.12 -8.27 -16.53
N ASN A 331 -2.04 -8.00 -15.21
CA ASN A 331 -2.51 -6.73 -14.63
C ASN A 331 -2.03 -5.53 -15.48
N PRO A 332 -2.92 -4.60 -15.88
CA PRO A 332 -2.57 -3.48 -16.76
C PRO A 332 -1.38 -2.66 -16.28
N LYS A 333 -1.30 -2.30 -15.00
CA LYS A 333 -0.20 -1.50 -14.46
C LYS A 333 1.15 -2.21 -14.54
N ASN A 334 1.21 -3.50 -14.19
CA ASN A 334 2.43 -4.29 -14.31
C ASN A 334 2.87 -4.45 -15.75
N LYS A 335 1.91 -4.55 -16.67
CA LYS A 335 2.16 -4.63 -18.11
C LYS A 335 2.73 -3.33 -18.67
N LEU A 336 2.13 -2.18 -18.34
CA LEU A 336 2.63 -0.86 -18.71
C LEU A 336 4.05 -0.64 -18.16
N TYR A 337 4.26 -0.97 -16.90
CA TYR A 337 5.56 -0.89 -16.25
C TYR A 337 6.62 -1.78 -16.95
N LEU A 338 6.28 -3.00 -17.31
CA LEU A 338 7.17 -3.91 -18.04
C LEU A 338 7.67 -3.29 -19.35
N PHE A 339 6.74 -2.80 -20.18
CA PHE A 339 7.10 -2.23 -21.47
C PHE A 339 7.87 -0.90 -21.35
N GLU A 340 7.54 -0.06 -20.37
CA GLU A 340 8.32 1.15 -20.07
C GLU A 340 9.75 0.81 -19.66
N ARG A 341 9.94 -0.20 -18.80
CA ARG A 341 11.27 -0.63 -18.36
C ARG A 341 12.09 -1.23 -19.50
N LEU A 342 11.48 -2.04 -20.36
CA LEU A 342 12.15 -2.62 -21.52
C LEU A 342 12.58 -1.55 -22.54
N GLU A 343 11.74 -0.54 -22.81
CA GLU A 343 12.06 0.53 -23.74
C GLU A 343 13.16 1.45 -23.21
N ASN A 344 13.14 1.72 -21.89
CA ASN A 344 14.00 2.70 -21.23
C ASN A 344 15.21 2.09 -20.47
N SER A 345 15.44 0.79 -20.58
CA SER A 345 16.63 0.17 -20.00
C SER A 345 17.90 0.55 -20.79
N GLU A 346 19.01 0.64 -20.07
CA GLU A 346 20.35 0.88 -20.64
C GLU A 346 20.47 2.13 -21.52
N THR A 347 19.68 3.19 -21.21
CA THR A 347 19.71 4.43 -21.97
C THR A 347 19.52 5.66 -21.11
N SER A 348 20.19 6.74 -21.51
CA SER A 348 19.94 8.10 -21.02
C SER A 348 18.83 8.81 -21.81
N GLU A 349 18.48 8.31 -23.01
CA GLU A 349 17.42 8.85 -23.87
C GLU A 349 16.09 8.14 -23.56
N THR A 350 15.51 8.47 -22.41
CA THR A 350 14.23 7.88 -21.98
C THR A 350 13.04 8.47 -22.73
N LYS A 351 12.01 7.65 -22.93
CA LYS A 351 10.72 8.04 -23.52
C LYS A 351 9.60 7.91 -22.51
N ASP A 352 8.61 8.80 -22.60
CA ASP A 352 7.38 8.72 -21.79
C ASP A 352 6.44 7.60 -22.30
N VAL A 353 6.92 6.36 -22.20
CA VAL A 353 6.15 5.18 -22.65
C VAL A 353 4.87 5.03 -21.84
N TRP A 354 4.94 5.24 -20.54
CA TRP A 354 3.77 5.14 -19.68
C TRP A 354 2.70 6.16 -20.04
N GLY A 355 3.06 7.43 -20.16
CA GLY A 355 2.11 8.48 -20.51
C GLY A 355 1.47 8.25 -21.89
N HIS A 356 2.25 7.82 -22.89
CA HIS A 356 1.72 7.49 -24.22
C HIS A 356 0.76 6.27 -24.17
N LEU A 357 1.05 5.25 -23.36
CA LEU A 357 0.15 4.10 -23.18
C LEU A 357 -1.13 4.50 -22.42
N ASP A 358 -1.01 5.33 -21.38
CA ASP A 358 -2.14 5.78 -20.56
C ASP A 358 -3.12 6.65 -21.37
N ARG A 359 -2.60 7.51 -22.26
CA ARG A 359 -3.41 8.32 -23.19
C ARG A 359 -3.91 7.55 -24.40
N GLY A 360 -3.54 6.27 -24.56
CA GLY A 360 -3.92 5.45 -25.71
C GLY A 360 -3.20 5.82 -27.03
N GLU A 361 -2.11 6.62 -26.95
CA GLU A 361 -1.28 6.99 -28.10
C GLU A 361 -0.37 5.83 -28.52
N TYR A 362 0.10 5.04 -27.55
CA TYR A 362 0.71 3.74 -27.80
C TYR A 362 -0.27 2.63 -27.42
N SER A 363 -0.08 1.48 -28.02
CA SER A 363 -0.78 0.24 -27.68
C SER A 363 0.17 -0.94 -27.78
N ILE A 364 -0.19 -2.03 -27.11
CA ILE A 364 0.54 -3.30 -27.22
C ILE A 364 0.09 -4.00 -28.48
N GLU A 365 1.03 -4.26 -29.36
CA GLU A 365 0.85 -4.94 -30.63
C GLU A 365 1.28 -6.40 -30.55
N HIS A 366 0.47 -7.27 -31.14
CA HIS A 366 0.85 -8.65 -31.42
C HIS A 366 1.56 -8.72 -32.79
N ILE A 367 2.84 -9.04 -32.81
CA ILE A 367 3.61 -9.15 -34.07
C ILE A 367 2.96 -10.21 -34.95
N MET A 368 2.84 -11.45 -34.46
CA MET A 368 1.94 -12.47 -35.00
C MET A 368 0.53 -12.18 -34.48
N PRO A 369 -0.45 -11.88 -35.33
CA PRO A 369 -1.73 -11.31 -34.92
C PRO A 369 -2.63 -12.30 -34.17
N GLN A 370 -3.64 -11.77 -33.47
CA GLN A 370 -4.61 -12.58 -32.74
C GLN A 370 -5.48 -13.46 -33.68
N HIS A 371 -5.71 -13.01 -34.91
CA HIS A 371 -6.43 -13.77 -35.90
C HIS A 371 -5.52 -14.00 -37.11
N LEU A 372 -5.15 -15.26 -37.34
CA LEU A 372 -4.28 -15.63 -38.43
C LEU A 372 -5.01 -15.51 -39.77
N THR A 373 -4.37 -14.87 -40.75
CA THR A 373 -4.77 -14.89 -42.16
C THR A 373 -4.14 -16.08 -42.87
N ALA A 374 -4.60 -16.39 -44.08
CA ALA A 374 -4.01 -17.47 -44.91
C ALA A 374 -2.50 -17.26 -45.14
N ALA A 375 -2.05 -16.00 -45.28
CA ALA A 375 -0.63 -15.67 -45.43
C ALA A 375 0.18 -16.03 -44.15
N TRP A 376 -0.38 -15.78 -42.98
CA TRP A 376 0.26 -16.18 -41.71
C TRP A 376 0.32 -17.69 -41.54
N ILE A 377 -0.76 -18.42 -41.90
CA ILE A 377 -0.79 -19.88 -41.82
C ILE A 377 0.33 -20.49 -42.70
N VAL A 378 0.44 -19.97 -43.93
CA VAL A 378 1.52 -20.41 -44.87
C VAL A 378 2.91 -20.08 -44.31
N SER A 379 3.11 -18.89 -43.72
CA SER A 379 4.40 -18.46 -43.17
C SER A 379 4.82 -19.28 -41.94
N LEU A 380 3.87 -19.68 -41.10
CA LEU A 380 4.13 -20.47 -39.88
C LEU A 380 4.28 -21.97 -40.15
N GLY A 381 3.78 -22.44 -41.31
CA GLY A 381 3.87 -23.85 -41.74
C GLY A 381 2.92 -24.79 -41.03
N ASP A 382 3.17 -26.09 -41.10
CA ASP A 382 2.26 -27.14 -40.61
C ASP A 382 1.95 -27.06 -39.14
N ASN A 383 2.84 -26.49 -38.32
CA ASN A 383 2.69 -26.36 -36.86
C ASN A 383 2.04 -25.02 -36.45
N TYR A 384 1.40 -24.27 -37.34
CA TYR A 384 0.91 -22.92 -37.06
C TYR A 384 -0.03 -22.82 -35.86
N GLU A 385 -0.91 -23.80 -35.64
CA GLU A 385 -1.84 -23.81 -34.50
C GLU A 385 -1.12 -23.89 -33.16
N ALA A 386 -0.12 -24.78 -33.07
CA ALA A 386 0.68 -24.95 -31.87
C ALA A 386 1.54 -23.70 -31.59
N ILE A 387 2.15 -23.12 -32.62
CA ILE A 387 2.94 -21.88 -32.52
C ILE A 387 2.03 -20.74 -32.06
N HIS A 388 0.88 -20.56 -32.70
CA HIS A 388 -0.06 -19.49 -32.36
C HIS A 388 -0.56 -19.64 -30.93
N THR A 389 -1.04 -20.82 -30.54
CA THR A 389 -1.57 -21.07 -29.18
C THR A 389 -0.52 -20.82 -28.09
N ASN A 390 0.72 -21.26 -28.33
CA ASN A 390 1.77 -21.18 -27.31
C ASN A 390 2.42 -19.79 -27.22
N TRP A 391 2.53 -19.04 -28.32
CA TRP A 391 3.35 -17.83 -28.38
C TRP A 391 2.54 -16.53 -28.46
N LEU A 392 1.24 -16.58 -28.79
CA LEU A 392 0.42 -15.42 -29.07
C LEU A 392 0.56 -14.31 -28.01
N HIS A 393 0.41 -14.66 -26.75
CA HIS A 393 0.34 -13.71 -25.65
C HIS A 393 1.64 -13.62 -24.82
N ARG A 394 2.71 -14.30 -25.24
CA ARG A 394 4.02 -14.23 -24.60
C ARG A 394 4.75 -12.95 -25.00
N LEU A 395 5.66 -12.50 -24.14
CA LEU A 395 6.43 -11.28 -24.36
C LEU A 395 7.16 -11.29 -25.72
N ALA A 396 7.67 -12.45 -26.14
CA ALA A 396 8.38 -12.60 -27.41
C ALA A 396 7.55 -12.19 -28.64
N ASN A 397 6.21 -12.29 -28.56
CA ASN A 397 5.31 -11.89 -29.64
C ASN A 397 4.67 -10.50 -29.44
N LEU A 398 5.00 -9.80 -28.34
CA LEU A 398 4.39 -8.53 -28.00
C LEU A 398 5.39 -7.38 -28.19
N THR A 399 4.88 -6.23 -28.64
CA THR A 399 5.66 -5.01 -28.75
C THR A 399 4.78 -3.78 -28.57
N LEU A 400 5.35 -2.59 -28.75
CA LEU A 400 4.64 -1.31 -28.66
C LEU A 400 4.52 -0.67 -30.04
N THR A 401 3.40 -0.01 -30.28
CA THR A 401 3.19 0.79 -31.50
C THR A 401 2.17 1.90 -31.28
N ALA A 402 2.30 3.00 -32.03
CA ALA A 402 1.26 4.02 -32.20
C ALA A 402 0.33 3.72 -33.40
N TYR A 403 0.56 2.65 -34.15
CA TYR A 403 -0.08 2.38 -35.44
C TYR A 403 -0.82 1.03 -35.50
N ASN A 404 -1.27 0.53 -34.36
CA ASN A 404 -1.90 -0.79 -34.22
C ASN A 404 -3.04 -1.04 -35.21
N SER A 405 -3.91 -0.05 -35.41
CA SER A 405 -5.02 -0.15 -36.38
C SER A 405 -4.56 -0.33 -37.84
N ARG A 406 -3.36 0.17 -38.17
CA ARG A 406 -2.78 -0.02 -39.53
C ARG A 406 -2.11 -1.37 -39.69
N TYR A 407 -1.53 -1.90 -38.62
CA TYR A 407 -0.91 -3.22 -38.63
C TYR A 407 -1.94 -4.34 -38.79
N SER A 408 -3.04 -4.27 -38.02
CA SER A 408 -4.14 -5.24 -38.09
C SER A 408 -3.61 -6.69 -38.18
N ASN A 409 -4.17 -7.51 -39.04
CA ASN A 409 -3.74 -8.89 -39.29
C ASN A 409 -2.81 -9.03 -40.51
N SER A 410 -2.18 -7.91 -40.97
CA SER A 410 -1.27 -7.93 -42.10
C SER A 410 -0.11 -8.90 -41.93
N PRO A 411 0.42 -9.49 -43.05
CA PRO A 411 1.64 -10.29 -43.02
C PRO A 411 2.81 -9.52 -42.38
N PHE A 412 3.76 -10.24 -41.81
CA PHE A 412 4.89 -9.63 -41.10
C PHE A 412 5.69 -8.66 -41.99
N ALA A 413 5.98 -9.02 -43.23
CA ALA A 413 6.71 -8.15 -44.16
C ALA A 413 6.00 -6.81 -44.40
N GLU A 414 4.66 -6.81 -44.47
CA GLU A 414 3.88 -5.57 -44.57
C GLU A 414 3.95 -4.75 -43.30
N LYS A 415 3.76 -5.35 -42.10
CA LYS A 415 3.90 -4.66 -40.80
C LYS A 415 5.29 -4.06 -40.63
N ARG A 416 6.32 -4.74 -41.16
CA ARG A 416 7.71 -4.28 -41.09
C ARG A 416 7.95 -3.08 -42.02
N ASP A 417 7.56 -3.19 -43.32
CA ASP A 417 8.00 -2.28 -44.38
C ASP A 417 7.02 -1.16 -44.71
N MET A 418 5.78 -1.20 -44.16
CA MET A 418 4.83 -0.09 -44.34
C MET A 418 5.37 1.22 -43.73
N PRO A 419 4.88 2.40 -44.18
CA PRO A 419 5.23 3.67 -43.55
C PRO A 419 4.91 3.64 -42.05
N HIS A 420 5.91 3.92 -41.20
CA HIS A 420 5.87 3.78 -39.75
C HIS A 420 5.75 2.33 -39.25
N GLY A 421 6.19 1.38 -40.05
CA GLY A 421 6.30 -0.03 -39.69
C GLY A 421 7.42 -0.30 -38.71
N PHE A 422 7.66 -1.58 -38.41
CA PHE A 422 8.68 -1.93 -37.42
C PHE A 422 10.08 -1.46 -37.81
N LYS A 423 10.40 -1.40 -39.08
CA LYS A 423 11.67 -0.93 -39.64
C LYS A 423 11.92 0.56 -39.39
N ASP A 424 10.86 1.37 -39.44
CA ASP A 424 10.90 2.82 -39.24
C ASP A 424 10.63 3.22 -37.76
N SER A 425 10.36 2.25 -36.90
CA SER A 425 9.99 2.52 -35.51
C SER A 425 11.14 3.11 -34.72
N GLY A 426 10.89 4.24 -34.09
CA GLY A 426 11.83 4.86 -33.13
C GLY A 426 11.89 4.14 -31.78
N LEU A 427 11.04 3.14 -31.53
CA LEU A 427 11.03 2.37 -30.28
C LEU A 427 12.14 1.32 -30.29
N ARG A 428 12.94 1.25 -29.23
CA ARG A 428 14.05 0.30 -29.10
C ARG A 428 13.58 -1.14 -29.11
N ILE A 429 12.46 -1.42 -28.46
CA ILE A 429 11.85 -2.75 -28.41
C ILE A 429 11.49 -3.26 -29.80
N ASN A 430 11.36 -2.39 -30.81
CA ASN A 430 11.08 -2.73 -32.21
C ASN A 430 12.32 -2.85 -33.09
N GLN A 431 13.49 -2.33 -32.66
CA GLN A 431 14.68 -2.29 -33.53
C GLN A 431 15.14 -3.68 -33.98
N TRP A 432 15.06 -4.66 -33.08
CA TRP A 432 15.41 -6.04 -33.43
C TRP A 432 14.35 -6.65 -34.35
N VAL A 433 13.05 -6.41 -34.08
CA VAL A 433 11.93 -6.89 -34.91
C VAL A 433 12.01 -6.34 -36.32
N GLY A 434 12.32 -5.06 -36.48
CA GLY A 434 12.42 -4.39 -37.79
C GLY A 434 13.56 -4.90 -38.67
N ARG A 435 14.55 -5.63 -38.11
CA ARG A 435 15.67 -6.24 -38.86
C ARG A 435 15.37 -7.65 -39.37
N LYS A 436 14.25 -8.27 -38.97
CA LYS A 436 13.90 -9.64 -39.38
C LYS A 436 13.19 -9.65 -40.70
N GLU A 437 13.47 -10.67 -41.51
CA GLU A 437 12.85 -10.84 -42.83
C GLU A 437 11.52 -11.61 -42.73
N GLN A 438 11.38 -12.44 -41.72
CA GLN A 438 10.20 -13.27 -41.47
C GLN A 438 9.89 -13.31 -39.96
N TRP A 439 8.71 -13.86 -39.65
CA TRP A 439 8.29 -14.02 -38.24
C TRP A 439 7.64 -15.39 -38.07
N GLY A 440 8.35 -16.27 -37.38
CA GLY A 440 7.94 -17.63 -37.12
C GLY A 440 8.52 -18.14 -35.81
N LEU A 441 8.54 -19.45 -35.62
CA LEU A 441 9.04 -20.06 -34.40
C LEU A 441 10.51 -19.70 -34.10
N PRO A 442 11.43 -19.71 -35.10
CA PRO A 442 12.82 -19.36 -34.86
C PRO A 442 13.02 -17.93 -34.32
N GLU A 443 12.29 -16.95 -34.91
CA GLU A 443 12.37 -15.54 -34.48
C GLU A 443 11.74 -15.33 -33.10
N LEU A 444 10.66 -16.05 -32.77
CA LEU A 444 10.03 -16.05 -31.46
C LEU A 444 10.98 -16.59 -30.38
N GLU A 445 11.63 -17.73 -30.63
CA GLU A 445 12.60 -18.35 -29.72
C GLU A 445 13.85 -17.48 -29.54
N GLU A 446 14.38 -16.91 -30.62
CA GLU A 446 15.54 -16.01 -30.58
C GLU A 446 15.21 -14.74 -29.76
N ARG A 447 14.05 -14.13 -30.00
CA ARG A 447 13.61 -12.95 -29.25
C ARG A 447 13.35 -13.27 -27.79
N ASP A 448 12.77 -14.42 -27.49
CA ASP A 448 12.54 -14.87 -26.12
C ASP A 448 13.87 -14.96 -25.34
N GLN A 449 14.91 -15.53 -25.95
CA GLN A 449 16.22 -15.61 -25.33
C GLN A 449 16.87 -14.24 -25.11
N LEU A 450 16.71 -13.31 -26.06
CA LEU A 450 17.19 -11.93 -25.91
C LEU A 450 16.46 -11.21 -24.75
N LEU A 451 15.14 -11.38 -24.67
CA LEU A 451 14.33 -10.77 -23.65
C LEU A 451 14.61 -11.39 -22.26
N LYS A 452 14.82 -12.71 -22.16
CA LYS A 452 15.28 -13.37 -20.92
C LYS A 452 16.55 -12.73 -20.37
N ASN A 453 17.54 -12.51 -21.23
CA ASN A 453 18.80 -11.88 -20.80
C ASN A 453 18.59 -10.41 -20.36
N ALA A 454 17.79 -9.66 -21.11
CA ALA A 454 17.48 -8.27 -20.79
C ALA A 454 16.74 -8.13 -19.44
N VAL A 455 15.75 -8.97 -19.17
CA VAL A 455 14.94 -8.88 -17.93
C VAL A 455 15.76 -9.21 -16.68
N ILE A 456 16.72 -10.15 -16.76
CA ILE A 456 17.65 -10.45 -15.65
C ILE A 456 18.50 -9.22 -15.33
N GLY A 457 18.99 -8.49 -16.34
CA GLY A 457 19.75 -7.26 -16.13
C GLY A 457 18.93 -6.11 -15.55
N ILE A 458 17.67 -5.97 -15.99
CA ILE A 458 16.77 -4.90 -15.52
C ILE A 458 16.31 -5.12 -14.07
N TRP A 459 16.02 -6.36 -13.71
CA TRP A 459 15.59 -6.76 -12.37
C TRP A 459 16.53 -7.82 -11.78
N PRO A 460 17.73 -7.43 -11.32
CA PRO A 460 18.75 -8.38 -10.88
C PRO A 460 18.32 -9.17 -9.64
N TYR A 461 18.85 -10.38 -9.53
CA TYR A 461 18.80 -11.18 -8.31
C TYR A 461 19.93 -10.73 -7.37
N PRO A 462 19.67 -10.41 -6.10
CA PRO A 462 20.71 -9.94 -5.21
C PRO A 462 21.69 -11.06 -4.84
N THR A 463 22.93 -10.67 -4.55
CA THR A 463 23.90 -11.51 -3.85
C THR A 463 24.26 -10.83 -2.55
N SER A 464 24.46 -11.60 -1.48
CA SER A 464 24.88 -11.06 -0.18
C SER A 464 26.11 -11.79 0.33
N ASN A 465 27.05 -11.00 0.84
CA ASN A 465 28.24 -11.48 1.54
C ASN A 465 28.01 -11.59 3.06
N TYR A 466 26.81 -11.25 3.52
CA TYR A 466 26.47 -11.31 4.94
C TYR A 466 26.27 -12.77 5.38
N HIS A 467 27.00 -13.15 6.41
CA HIS A 467 26.83 -14.43 7.08
C HIS A 467 26.58 -14.17 8.56
N PRO A 468 25.37 -14.44 9.07
CA PRO A 468 25.10 -14.26 10.49
C PRO A 468 26.07 -15.09 11.34
N GLN A 469 26.71 -14.46 12.32
CA GLN A 469 27.72 -15.12 13.16
C GLN A 469 27.15 -16.22 14.07
N LYS A 470 25.84 -16.21 14.31
CA LYS A 470 25.09 -17.29 14.94
C LYS A 470 24.01 -17.73 13.94
N LYS A 471 23.92 -19.03 13.65
CA LYS A 471 22.71 -19.57 13.03
C LYS A 471 21.54 -19.14 13.91
N GLN A 472 20.80 -18.11 13.48
CA GLN A 472 19.55 -17.78 14.13
C GLN A 472 18.62 -18.94 13.84
N MET A 473 18.09 -19.56 14.90
CA MET A 473 16.94 -20.44 14.74
C MET A 473 15.86 -19.68 14.01
N ASP A 474 15.26 -20.26 12.96
CA ASP A 474 14.16 -19.64 12.24
C ASP A 474 13.10 -19.19 13.25
N ALA A 475 13.02 -17.90 13.47
CA ALA A 475 12.04 -17.31 14.36
C ALA A 475 10.82 -16.90 13.52
N ILE A 476 9.71 -17.58 13.74
CA ILE A 476 8.46 -17.42 12.98
C ILE A 476 7.38 -16.99 13.95
N ALA A 477 6.75 -15.84 13.72
CA ALA A 477 5.63 -15.40 14.55
C ALA A 477 4.32 -16.10 14.14
N LEU A 478 3.38 -16.23 15.08
CA LEU A 478 2.08 -16.90 14.85
C LEU A 478 1.29 -16.25 13.69
N ASP A 479 1.41 -14.95 13.52
CA ASP A 479 0.79 -14.20 12.46
C ASP A 479 1.45 -14.45 11.08
N GLU A 480 2.57 -15.22 10.98
CA GLU A 480 3.23 -15.56 9.70
C GLU A 480 2.53 -16.70 8.98
N ASP A 481 2.23 -16.51 7.69
CA ASP A 481 1.59 -17.52 6.84
C ASP A 481 2.64 -18.54 6.32
N VAL A 482 3.20 -19.30 7.25
CA VAL A 482 4.22 -20.33 6.98
C VAL A 482 3.66 -21.70 7.32
N ILE A 483 3.96 -22.69 6.47
CA ILE A 483 3.62 -24.09 6.75
C ILE A 483 4.63 -24.64 7.75
N LEU A 484 4.15 -24.97 8.95
CA LEU A 484 4.97 -25.47 10.06
C LEU A 484 4.89 -27.00 10.22
N THR A 485 4.11 -27.67 9.38
CA THR A 485 4.00 -29.14 9.39
C THR A 485 5.34 -29.78 9.04
N GLY A 486 5.78 -30.72 9.90
CA GLY A 486 7.09 -31.40 9.74
C GLY A 486 8.27 -30.63 10.34
N ARG A 487 8.13 -29.35 10.70
CA ARG A 487 9.19 -28.58 11.37
C ARG A 487 9.25 -28.93 12.86
N VAL A 488 10.46 -28.95 13.42
CA VAL A 488 10.69 -29.25 14.83
C VAL A 488 10.85 -27.96 15.63
N LEU A 489 10.02 -27.79 16.66
CA LEU A 489 10.08 -26.65 17.56
C LEU A 489 11.20 -26.83 18.60
N SER A 490 11.99 -25.79 18.85
CA SER A 490 13.04 -25.78 19.87
C SER A 490 12.59 -25.04 21.13
N LYS A 491 12.08 -23.83 20.95
CA LYS A 491 11.53 -22.95 21.99
C LYS A 491 10.50 -22.03 21.38
N TYR A 492 9.74 -21.33 22.19
CA TYR A 492 8.87 -20.24 21.78
C TYR A 492 9.04 -19.02 22.68
N SER A 493 8.65 -17.85 22.21
CA SER A 493 8.48 -16.65 23.03
C SER A 493 7.01 -16.24 23.01
N PHE A 494 6.43 -16.00 24.17
CA PHE A 494 5.09 -15.45 24.31
C PHE A 494 5.13 -14.22 25.21
N LYS A 495 4.61 -13.08 24.68
CA LYS A 495 4.69 -11.77 25.36
C LYS A 495 6.12 -11.43 25.82
N GLY A 496 7.11 -11.74 25.01
CA GLY A 496 8.52 -11.50 25.27
C GLY A 496 9.22 -12.51 26.20
N ALA A 497 8.49 -13.45 26.80
CA ALA A 497 9.06 -14.50 27.65
C ALA A 497 9.37 -15.76 26.83
N GLU A 498 10.66 -16.16 26.77
CA GLU A 498 11.10 -17.36 26.09
C GLU A 498 10.93 -18.62 26.95
N GLN A 499 10.43 -19.70 26.34
CA GLN A 499 10.22 -20.99 26.99
C GLN A 499 10.74 -22.13 26.08
N PRO A 500 11.61 -23.03 26.58
CA PRO A 500 12.00 -24.22 25.85
C PRO A 500 10.84 -25.24 25.85
N VAL A 501 10.66 -25.96 24.75
CA VAL A 501 9.62 -27.00 24.65
C VAL A 501 10.12 -28.21 23.89
N ALA A 502 9.52 -29.37 24.17
CA ALA A 502 9.85 -30.62 23.50
C ALA A 502 9.02 -30.86 22.23
N SER A 503 7.83 -30.28 22.14
CA SER A 503 6.90 -30.51 21.03
C SER A 503 5.92 -29.36 20.81
N TRP A 504 5.31 -29.32 19.63
CA TRP A 504 4.21 -28.41 19.29
C TRP A 504 3.00 -28.57 20.24
N ALA A 505 2.75 -29.80 20.73
CA ALA A 505 1.67 -30.06 21.67
C ALA A 505 1.96 -29.48 23.07
N ASP A 506 3.24 -29.47 23.50
CA ASP A 506 3.67 -28.82 24.74
C ASP A 506 3.49 -27.30 24.66
N MET A 507 3.99 -26.68 23.58
CA MET A 507 3.83 -25.26 23.35
C MET A 507 2.35 -24.87 23.30
N TYR A 508 1.54 -25.59 22.55
CA TYR A 508 0.11 -25.33 22.41
C TYR A 508 -0.61 -25.32 23.75
N GLN A 509 -0.36 -26.33 24.59
CA GLN A 509 -0.93 -26.41 25.95
C GLN A 509 -0.42 -25.27 26.84
N GLN A 510 0.88 -24.97 26.84
CA GLN A 510 1.46 -23.94 27.70
C GLN A 510 0.91 -22.55 27.37
N VAL A 511 0.85 -22.17 26.08
CA VAL A 511 0.31 -20.88 25.64
C VAL A 511 -1.16 -20.75 26.03
N ILE A 512 -1.96 -21.79 25.81
CA ILE A 512 -3.38 -21.79 26.20
C ILE A 512 -3.55 -21.68 27.71
N THR A 513 -2.69 -22.35 28.49
CA THR A 513 -2.70 -22.23 29.95
C THR A 513 -2.39 -20.80 30.41
N MET A 514 -1.44 -20.12 29.77
CA MET A 514 -1.11 -18.72 30.07
C MET A 514 -2.30 -17.80 29.75
N LEU A 515 -2.92 -17.95 28.58
CA LEU A 515 -4.12 -17.20 28.20
C LEU A 515 -5.30 -17.48 29.16
N HIS A 516 -5.50 -18.74 29.54
CA HIS A 516 -6.54 -19.11 30.52
C HIS A 516 -6.31 -18.47 31.88
N SER A 517 -5.07 -18.34 32.32
CA SER A 517 -4.74 -17.69 33.59
C SER A 517 -5.11 -16.20 33.62
N GLU A 518 -5.09 -15.53 32.46
CA GLU A 518 -5.51 -14.13 32.33
C GLU A 518 -7.04 -13.96 32.37
N ASN A 519 -7.78 -14.89 31.77
CA ASN A 519 -9.26 -14.89 31.79
C ASN A 519 -9.82 -16.29 31.77
N LYS A 520 -10.08 -16.85 32.97
CA LYS A 520 -10.58 -18.23 33.14
C LYS A 520 -11.96 -18.46 32.53
N ALA A 521 -12.79 -17.44 32.43
CA ALA A 521 -14.17 -17.59 31.98
C ALA A 521 -14.29 -17.97 30.50
N VAL A 522 -13.37 -17.52 29.65
CA VAL A 522 -13.42 -17.68 28.20
C VAL A 522 -13.37 -19.15 27.78
N LEU A 523 -12.30 -19.85 28.14
CA LEU A 523 -12.12 -21.25 27.76
C LEU A 523 -13.07 -22.19 28.51
N THR A 524 -13.40 -21.89 29.76
CA THR A 524 -14.41 -22.64 30.54
C THR A 524 -15.78 -22.58 29.86
N LYS A 525 -16.18 -21.40 29.36
CA LYS A 525 -17.43 -21.24 28.60
C LYS A 525 -17.43 -22.06 27.32
N LEU A 526 -16.34 -22.10 26.58
CA LEU A 526 -16.21 -22.94 25.37
C LEU A 526 -16.32 -24.42 25.71
N ALA A 527 -15.65 -24.90 26.77
CA ALA A 527 -15.66 -26.28 27.19
C ALA A 527 -17.04 -26.75 27.69
N VAL A 528 -17.82 -25.87 28.31
CA VAL A 528 -19.18 -26.17 28.81
C VAL A 528 -20.23 -26.11 27.69
N SER A 529 -20.11 -25.17 26.76
CA SER A 529 -21.11 -24.97 25.69
C SER A 529 -21.12 -26.12 24.69
N GLN A 530 -19.96 -26.66 24.34
CA GLN A 530 -19.76 -27.71 23.31
C GLN A 530 -20.66 -27.53 22.07
N ASP A 531 -20.82 -26.26 21.65
CA ASP A 531 -21.70 -25.90 20.54
C ASP A 531 -21.04 -26.27 19.19
N PRO A 532 -21.62 -27.20 18.41
CA PRO A 532 -21.10 -27.60 17.12
C PRO A 532 -21.00 -26.44 16.10
N ALA A 533 -21.79 -25.37 16.29
CA ALA A 533 -21.70 -24.16 15.46
C ALA A 533 -20.44 -23.32 15.74
N VAL A 534 -19.79 -23.55 16.88
CA VAL A 534 -18.55 -22.88 17.28
C VAL A 534 -17.43 -23.90 17.29
N ASP A 535 -16.72 -24.02 16.16
CA ASP A 535 -15.65 -25.01 15.92
C ASP A 535 -14.66 -25.13 17.11
N LEU A 536 -14.22 -23.99 17.70
CA LEU A 536 -13.33 -23.98 18.86
C LEU A 536 -13.92 -24.64 20.12
N SER A 537 -15.25 -24.68 20.30
CA SER A 537 -15.84 -25.28 21.49
C SER A 537 -15.59 -26.79 21.56
N LEU A 538 -15.43 -27.44 20.41
CA LEU A 538 -15.14 -28.87 20.29
C LEU A 538 -13.69 -29.24 20.66
N HIS A 539 -12.82 -28.26 20.87
CA HIS A 539 -11.41 -28.47 21.25
C HIS A 539 -11.16 -28.41 22.74
N PHE A 540 -12.16 -28.03 23.54
CA PHE A 540 -12.06 -27.92 25.00
C PHE A 540 -13.10 -28.86 25.65
N SER A 541 -12.76 -29.46 26.77
CA SER A 541 -13.67 -30.30 27.52
C SER A 541 -13.40 -30.25 29.02
N MET A 542 -14.47 -30.49 29.78
CA MET A 542 -14.40 -30.67 31.25
C MET A 542 -14.05 -32.12 31.64
N SER A 543 -13.84 -33.01 30.67
CA SER A 543 -13.50 -34.42 30.91
C SER A 543 -12.29 -34.85 30.07
N PRO A 544 -11.28 -35.52 30.68
CA PRO A 544 -10.11 -36.02 29.97
C PRO A 544 -10.45 -37.15 28.97
N THR A 545 -11.57 -37.79 29.12
CA THR A 545 -11.99 -38.92 28.24
C THR A 545 -12.67 -38.49 26.95
N SER A 546 -12.89 -37.19 26.77
CA SER A 546 -13.54 -36.63 25.57
C SER A 546 -12.66 -36.69 24.32
N PHE A 547 -11.35 -36.88 24.47
CA PHE A 547 -10.40 -36.85 23.36
C PHE A 547 -9.41 -38.03 23.42
N ASN A 548 -9.00 -38.53 22.26
CA ASN A 548 -7.97 -39.58 22.16
C ASN A 548 -6.58 -39.10 22.66
N SER A 549 -6.34 -37.78 22.62
CA SER A 549 -5.12 -37.14 23.12
C SER A 549 -5.49 -35.74 23.62
N CYS A 550 -5.37 -35.53 24.92
CA CYS A 550 -5.64 -34.22 25.54
C CYS A 550 -4.57 -33.88 26.56
N ARG A 551 -4.50 -32.58 26.91
CA ARG A 551 -3.66 -32.05 27.98
C ARG A 551 -4.49 -31.17 28.89
N GLN A 552 -4.16 -31.23 30.18
CA GLN A 552 -4.82 -30.43 31.20
C GLN A 552 -4.35 -28.96 31.15
N ILE A 553 -5.29 -28.04 31.24
CA ILE A 553 -5.06 -26.59 31.30
C ILE A 553 -5.30 -26.08 32.74
N ASP A 554 -6.38 -26.51 33.39
CA ASP A 554 -6.75 -26.21 34.77
C ASP A 554 -7.38 -27.47 35.40
N THR A 555 -7.80 -27.42 36.64
CA THR A 555 -8.26 -28.56 37.48
C THR A 555 -9.23 -29.45 36.75
N ASP A 556 -10.21 -28.93 36.02
CA ASP A 556 -11.21 -29.68 35.27
C ASP A 556 -11.34 -29.21 33.81
N LEU A 557 -10.27 -28.66 33.23
CA LEU A 557 -10.28 -28.14 31.86
C LEU A 557 -9.18 -28.80 31.04
N TYR A 558 -9.54 -29.36 29.90
CA TYR A 558 -8.66 -30.09 29.01
C TYR A 558 -8.73 -29.51 27.58
N VAL A 559 -7.60 -29.52 26.85
CA VAL A 559 -7.52 -29.17 25.45
C VAL A 559 -7.10 -30.35 24.59
N TRP A 560 -7.72 -30.50 23.44
CA TRP A 560 -7.37 -31.53 22.47
C TRP A 560 -6.04 -31.24 21.80
N THR A 561 -5.07 -32.15 21.91
CA THR A 561 -3.71 -32.00 21.34
C THR A 561 -3.40 -33.02 20.25
N GLY A 562 -4.35 -33.91 19.90
CA GLY A 562 -4.18 -34.97 18.88
C GLY A 562 -4.31 -34.51 17.44
N THR A 563 -4.17 -33.21 17.15
CA THR A 563 -4.23 -32.63 15.81
C THR A 563 -2.83 -32.44 15.22
N ASP A 564 -2.74 -32.18 13.90
CA ASP A 564 -1.47 -31.80 13.27
C ASP A 564 -0.99 -30.40 13.70
N THR A 565 0.24 -30.05 13.31
CA THR A 565 0.86 -28.76 13.67
C THR A 565 0.08 -27.58 13.10
N GLN A 566 -0.28 -27.63 11.82
CA GLN A 566 -0.96 -26.52 11.16
C GLN A 566 -2.35 -26.26 11.75
N TYR A 567 -3.03 -27.32 12.14
CA TYR A 567 -4.32 -27.21 12.81
C TYR A 567 -4.21 -26.53 14.19
N LYS A 568 -3.17 -26.88 14.98
CA LYS A 568 -2.88 -26.19 16.25
C LYS A 568 -2.61 -24.70 16.05
N ILE A 569 -1.84 -24.35 15.03
CA ILE A 569 -1.53 -22.97 14.68
C ILE A 569 -2.81 -22.19 14.32
N ASN A 570 -3.67 -22.77 13.49
CA ASN A 570 -4.94 -22.15 13.11
C ASN A 570 -5.87 -21.95 14.32
N ASN A 571 -5.87 -22.89 15.26
CA ASN A 571 -6.64 -22.74 16.50
C ASN A 571 -6.06 -21.69 17.42
N LEU A 572 -4.73 -21.57 17.54
CA LEU A 572 -4.11 -20.50 18.32
C LEU A 572 -4.52 -19.12 17.79
N ARG A 573 -4.54 -18.92 16.47
CA ARG A 573 -5.02 -17.66 15.88
C ARG A 573 -6.46 -17.33 16.29
N LYS A 574 -7.36 -18.31 16.24
CA LYS A 574 -8.75 -18.14 16.70
C LYS A 574 -8.83 -17.82 18.21
N ILE A 575 -8.02 -18.48 19.01
CA ILE A 575 -7.97 -18.28 20.48
C ILE A 575 -7.42 -16.87 20.77
N PHE A 576 -6.34 -16.46 20.12
CA PHE A 576 -5.75 -15.13 20.26
C PHE A 576 -6.76 -14.04 19.93
N ALA A 577 -7.55 -14.21 18.86
CA ALA A 577 -8.63 -13.29 18.51
C ALA A 577 -9.70 -13.16 19.61
N ILE A 578 -10.06 -14.28 20.29
CA ILE A 578 -11.04 -14.25 21.39
C ILE A 578 -10.49 -13.58 22.63
N PHE A 579 -9.18 -13.71 22.89
CA PHE A 579 -8.51 -13.07 24.04
C PHE A 579 -8.02 -11.65 23.73
N ASP A 580 -8.26 -11.14 22.53
CA ASP A 580 -7.76 -9.82 22.05
C ASP A 580 -6.25 -9.67 22.21
N VAL A 581 -5.50 -10.76 21.94
CA VAL A 581 -4.03 -10.79 21.99
C VAL A 581 -3.49 -10.76 20.57
N PRO A 582 -2.56 -9.85 20.24
CA PRO A 582 -1.91 -9.83 18.93
C PRO A 582 -1.18 -11.14 18.63
N GLU A 583 -1.39 -11.70 17.44
CA GLU A 583 -0.73 -12.94 17.00
C GLU A 583 0.81 -12.81 17.00
N SER A 584 1.34 -11.62 16.79
CA SER A 584 2.77 -11.31 16.83
C SER A 584 3.43 -11.50 18.21
N GLU A 585 2.64 -11.62 19.29
CA GLU A 585 3.14 -11.88 20.63
C GLU A 585 3.64 -13.32 20.82
N LEU A 586 3.34 -14.24 19.91
CA LEU A 586 3.81 -15.62 19.94
C LEU A 586 4.79 -15.87 18.79
N VAL A 587 6.04 -16.17 19.13
CA VAL A 587 7.12 -16.45 18.19
C VAL A 587 7.67 -17.86 18.42
N PHE A 588 7.78 -18.63 17.35
CA PHE A 588 8.33 -19.99 17.33
C PHE A 588 9.79 -19.98 16.89
N TYR A 589 10.66 -20.72 17.57
CA TYR A 589 12.05 -20.92 17.20
C TYR A 589 12.25 -22.39 16.80
N LEU A 590 12.49 -22.61 15.52
CA LEU A 590 12.58 -23.95 14.94
C LEU A 590 14.01 -24.51 15.01
N LYS A 591 14.14 -25.83 15.11
CA LYS A 591 15.44 -26.50 14.94
C LYS A 591 15.82 -26.52 13.45
N ASP A 592 17.12 -26.42 13.15
CA ASP A 592 17.64 -26.61 11.80
C ASP A 592 17.34 -28.01 11.28
N GLU A 593 17.03 -28.13 9.98
CA GLU A 593 16.78 -29.41 9.30
C GLU A 593 18.02 -30.33 9.20
N ASP A 594 19.22 -29.76 9.38
CA ASP A 594 20.50 -30.50 9.26
C ASP A 594 20.90 -31.31 10.51
N ASN A 595 20.08 -31.38 11.55
CA ASN A 595 20.35 -32.11 12.80
C ASN A 595 19.25 -33.14 13.15
N SER A 596 18.64 -33.78 12.14
CA SER A 596 17.74 -34.92 12.37
C SER A 596 18.39 -36.26 11.99
#